data_61280ebc99cbb73431b7282b555ae14c
#
_entry.id   61280ebc99cbb73431b7282b555ae14c
#
_cell.length_a   1.000
_cell.length_b   1.000
_cell.length_c   1.000
_cell.angle_alpha   90.00
_cell.angle_beta   90.00
_cell.angle_gamma   90.00
#
_symmetry.space_group_name_H-M   'P 1'
#
loop_
_entity.id
_entity.type
_entity.pdbx_description
1 polymer ?
#
loop_
_entity_poly.entity_id
_entity_poly.type
_entity_poly.pdbx_seq_one_letter_code
_entity_poly.pdbx_strand_id
1 'polypeptide(L)'
;MRLVIAEKPSVAAALAAALGVKNKKDGYMEGGGYLISWCVGHLVELAEAAAYREQYKKWSYDSLPILPQPWQYTVFKDKQKQFKILKDLMRRSDVSEVVNACDAGREGELIFRLVYHAAGCDKPFSRLWISSMEDSAIKKGFAELKPGKDYNALYASALCRAKADWIIGINATRLFSVLHGKTLNVGRVQTPTLKMLADRDAAITSFKKETYHIVRLDVGGAEAASARISDAADAEALKTACEASQAVCISGRGERKNEQPPRLFDLTDLQREANRIYGYTAKQTLDLAQALYEKRLLTYPRTDSQFLTDDMGNTAVHIAALLVGKLPFMKGAAFTPDIARTLDSKKVSDHHAIIPTMELAKADLAALPESERNILTLAGARLLFAAAEPHVFDAVTAVFSCADTEFTAKGKTVLCDGWKELERRYRATLKGKPNAEGDEENELILDVPTFTEGQSFDSPAARVTAHDTQPPKPHTEASLLLAMERAGSADTDPDAERRGLGTPATRAA
;
A
#
# COMPACT_ATOMS: atom_id res chain seq x y z
N MET A 1 3.90 18.77 -36.10
CA MET A 1 4.57 17.95 -35.07
C MET A 1 3.64 17.68 -33.90
N ARG A 2 3.84 16.59 -33.15
CA ARG A 2 3.15 16.34 -31.87
C ARG A 2 4.06 16.77 -30.70
N LEU A 3 3.53 17.58 -29.79
CA LEU A 3 4.22 17.94 -28.55
C LEU A 3 3.81 16.98 -27.43
N VAL A 4 4.74 16.17 -26.94
CA VAL A 4 4.54 15.24 -25.84
C VAL A 4 5.06 15.88 -24.55
N ILE A 5 4.24 15.92 -23.51
CA ILE A 5 4.59 16.50 -22.22
C ILE A 5 4.53 15.42 -21.15
N ALA A 6 5.69 15.01 -20.64
CA ALA A 6 5.85 14.06 -19.54
C ALA A 6 5.85 14.79 -18.18
N GLU A 7 5.65 14.05 -17.10
CA GLU A 7 5.70 14.60 -15.74
C GLU A 7 7.13 14.93 -15.28
N LYS A 8 8.10 14.11 -15.73
CA LYS A 8 9.52 14.20 -15.30
C LYS A 8 10.49 14.05 -16.46
N PRO A 9 11.73 14.58 -16.34
CA PRO A 9 12.76 14.42 -17.36
C PRO A 9 13.11 12.96 -17.69
N SER A 10 13.15 12.07 -16.69
CA SER A 10 13.43 10.65 -16.85
C SER A 10 12.38 9.95 -17.72
N VAL A 11 11.09 10.23 -17.48
CA VAL A 11 9.99 9.72 -18.29
C VAL A 11 10.07 10.25 -19.72
N ALA A 12 10.33 11.55 -19.90
CA ALA A 12 10.53 12.14 -21.23
C ALA A 12 11.66 11.46 -22.00
N ALA A 13 12.78 11.17 -21.33
CA ALA A 13 13.92 10.47 -21.94
C ALA A 13 13.56 9.04 -22.37
N ALA A 14 12.78 8.30 -21.56
CA ALA A 14 12.30 6.96 -21.89
C ALA A 14 11.34 6.98 -23.10
N LEU A 15 10.41 7.93 -23.13
CA LEU A 15 9.51 8.14 -24.28
C LEU A 15 10.28 8.48 -25.55
N ALA A 16 11.28 9.37 -25.44
CA ALA A 16 12.12 9.75 -26.57
C ALA A 16 12.91 8.57 -27.12
N ALA A 17 13.49 7.74 -26.26
CA ALA A 17 14.21 6.53 -26.66
C ALA A 17 13.30 5.55 -27.41
N ALA A 18 12.10 5.27 -26.87
CA ALA A 18 11.13 4.36 -27.48
C ALA A 18 10.59 4.84 -28.83
N LEU A 19 10.46 6.17 -29.01
CA LEU A 19 9.99 6.82 -30.25
C LEU A 19 11.13 7.20 -31.21
N GLY A 20 12.39 6.90 -30.87
CA GLY A 20 13.54 7.21 -31.73
C GLY A 20 13.90 8.68 -31.81
N VAL A 21 13.50 9.51 -30.86
CA VAL A 21 13.81 10.95 -30.79
C VAL A 21 15.16 11.16 -30.14
N LYS A 22 16.14 11.75 -30.88
CA LYS A 22 17.54 11.79 -30.43
C LYS A 22 18.10 13.21 -30.22
N ASN A 23 17.54 14.23 -30.86
CA ASN A 23 18.08 15.57 -30.85
C ASN A 23 17.71 16.30 -29.55
N LYS A 24 18.66 16.43 -28.63
CA LYS A 24 18.47 17.13 -27.35
C LYS A 24 18.60 18.63 -27.51
N LYS A 25 17.67 19.35 -26.89
CA LYS A 25 17.65 20.82 -26.79
C LYS A 25 17.54 21.22 -25.31
N ASP A 26 17.63 22.52 -25.00
CA ASP A 26 17.39 23.00 -23.64
C ASP A 26 15.91 22.83 -23.25
N GLY A 27 15.62 21.90 -22.32
CA GLY A 27 14.29 21.64 -21.82
C GLY A 27 13.38 20.75 -22.70
N TYR A 28 13.85 20.21 -23.84
CA TYR A 28 13.08 19.28 -24.67
C TYR A 28 13.96 18.44 -25.61
N MET A 29 13.36 17.48 -26.29
CA MET A 29 13.99 16.68 -27.35
C MET A 29 13.14 16.77 -28.62
N GLU A 30 13.75 16.71 -29.80
CA GLU A 30 13.09 16.89 -31.09
C GLU A 30 13.55 15.84 -32.12
N GLY A 31 12.60 15.31 -32.90
CA GLY A 31 12.88 14.35 -33.98
C GLY A 31 11.68 13.50 -34.34
N GLY A 32 11.67 12.88 -35.53
CA GLY A 32 10.65 11.92 -35.93
C GLY A 32 9.21 12.43 -35.90
N GLY A 33 8.99 13.74 -36.04
CA GLY A 33 7.66 14.34 -35.96
C GLY A 33 7.20 14.66 -34.52
N TYR A 34 8.06 14.47 -33.51
CA TYR A 34 7.78 14.72 -32.12
C TYR A 34 8.66 15.81 -31.51
N LEU A 35 8.08 16.57 -30.60
CA LEU A 35 8.75 17.38 -29.59
C LEU A 35 8.42 16.74 -28.24
N ILE A 36 9.41 16.35 -27.46
CA ILE A 36 9.19 15.71 -26.16
C ILE A 36 9.79 16.60 -25.09
N SER A 37 8.94 17.14 -24.24
CA SER A 37 9.31 17.97 -23.09
C SER A 37 8.69 17.42 -21.81
N TRP A 38 8.89 18.11 -20.69
CA TRP A 38 8.48 17.60 -19.38
C TRP A 38 8.10 18.74 -18.44
N CYS A 39 7.27 18.40 -17.47
CA CYS A 39 7.12 19.13 -16.24
C CYS A 39 8.24 18.72 -15.26
N VAL A 40 8.32 19.39 -14.12
CA VAL A 40 9.18 18.98 -12.99
C VAL A 40 8.24 18.83 -11.79
N GLY A 41 7.30 17.86 -11.88
CA GLY A 41 6.12 17.82 -11.05
C GLY A 41 5.22 19.04 -11.31
N HIS A 42 4.53 19.56 -10.31
CA HIS A 42 3.73 20.77 -10.48
C HIS A 42 4.59 21.99 -10.87
N LEU A 43 4.27 22.62 -11.99
CA LEU A 43 4.82 23.91 -12.41
C LEU A 43 3.89 25.08 -12.06
N VAL A 44 2.59 24.78 -11.93
CA VAL A 44 1.52 25.73 -11.66
C VAL A 44 0.76 25.27 -10.44
N GLU A 45 0.42 26.20 -9.57
CA GLU A 45 -0.36 25.96 -8.35
C GLU A 45 -1.48 26.98 -8.18
N LEU A 46 -2.40 26.73 -7.24
CA LEU A 46 -3.37 27.73 -6.79
C LEU A 46 -2.63 28.86 -6.07
N ALA A 47 -2.96 30.10 -6.41
CA ALA A 47 -2.30 31.27 -5.83
C ALA A 47 -2.48 31.35 -4.31
N GLU A 48 -1.47 31.87 -3.63
CA GLU A 48 -1.55 32.14 -2.19
C GLU A 48 -2.63 33.17 -1.87
N ALA A 49 -3.13 33.15 -0.62
CA ALA A 49 -4.17 34.07 -0.17
C ALA A 49 -3.82 35.56 -0.41
N ALA A 50 -2.56 35.92 -0.22
CA ALA A 50 -2.07 37.27 -0.43
C ALA A 50 -2.22 37.79 -1.87
N ALA A 51 -2.27 36.90 -2.86
CA ALA A 51 -2.48 37.28 -4.27
C ALA A 51 -3.91 37.80 -4.52
N TYR A 52 -4.87 37.40 -3.72
CA TYR A 52 -6.28 37.85 -3.86
C TYR A 52 -6.54 39.21 -3.24
N ARG A 53 -5.99 39.46 -2.03
CA ARG A 53 -6.12 40.75 -1.32
C ARG A 53 -4.92 40.98 -0.43
N GLU A 54 -4.41 42.21 -0.39
CA GLU A 54 -3.25 42.62 0.41
C GLU A 54 -3.46 42.34 1.92
N GLN A 55 -4.68 42.54 2.42
CA GLN A 55 -5.05 42.25 3.82
C GLN A 55 -4.78 40.80 4.23
N TYR A 56 -4.78 39.85 3.30
CA TYR A 56 -4.53 38.44 3.59
C TYR A 56 -3.06 38.12 3.81
N LYS A 57 -2.14 39.08 3.69
CA LYS A 57 -0.74 38.91 4.12
C LYS A 57 -0.63 38.73 5.61
N LYS A 58 -1.43 39.48 6.38
CA LYS A 58 -1.47 39.36 7.84
C LYS A 58 -2.58 38.38 8.22
N TRP A 59 -2.23 37.45 9.09
CA TRP A 59 -3.22 36.49 9.61
C TRP A 59 -4.02 37.16 10.75
N SER A 60 -5.30 37.24 10.55
CA SER A 60 -6.22 37.81 11.52
C SER A 60 -7.56 37.07 11.48
N TYR A 61 -8.25 37.02 12.59
CA TYR A 61 -9.58 36.41 12.70
C TYR A 61 -10.59 37.06 11.74
N ASP A 62 -10.60 38.39 11.69
CA ASP A 62 -11.55 39.16 10.88
C ASP A 62 -11.39 38.99 9.38
N SER A 63 -10.27 38.42 8.93
CA SER A 63 -10.02 38.11 7.53
C SER A 63 -10.58 36.77 7.08
N LEU A 64 -11.18 36.00 7.96
CA LEU A 64 -11.69 34.65 7.69
C LEU A 64 -13.21 34.65 7.55
N PRO A 65 -13.82 33.78 6.73
CA PRO A 65 -13.14 32.81 5.84
C PRO A 65 -12.61 33.46 4.53
N ILE A 66 -11.50 32.94 4.01
CA ILE A 66 -10.97 33.31 2.70
C ILE A 66 -11.56 32.36 1.65
N LEU A 67 -12.39 32.89 0.77
CA LEU A 67 -13.09 32.18 -0.29
C LEU A 67 -12.76 32.83 -1.64
N PRO A 68 -11.76 32.33 -2.38
CA PRO A 68 -11.29 32.93 -3.62
C PRO A 68 -12.33 32.86 -4.74
N GLN A 69 -12.64 33.99 -5.39
CA GLN A 69 -13.43 34.07 -6.61
C GLN A 69 -13.02 35.30 -7.42
N PRO A 70 -12.57 35.16 -8.70
CA PRO A 70 -12.23 33.88 -9.36
C PRO A 70 -10.96 33.25 -8.80
N TRP A 71 -10.75 31.96 -9.03
CA TRP A 71 -9.52 31.28 -8.70
C TRP A 71 -8.35 31.79 -9.54
N GLN A 72 -7.22 32.07 -8.88
CA GLN A 72 -5.99 32.48 -9.53
C GLN A 72 -4.95 31.36 -9.43
N TYR A 73 -4.06 31.33 -10.42
CA TYR A 73 -3.00 30.33 -10.53
C TYR A 73 -1.67 31.04 -10.68
N THR A 74 -0.63 30.50 -10.09
CA THR A 74 0.74 31.02 -10.18
C THR A 74 1.71 29.93 -10.65
N VAL A 75 2.75 30.35 -11.37
CA VAL A 75 3.87 29.47 -11.72
C VAL A 75 4.90 29.55 -10.62
N PHE A 76 5.38 28.41 -10.10
CA PHE A 76 6.46 28.37 -9.12
C PHE A 76 7.67 29.17 -9.57
N LYS A 77 8.24 29.99 -8.67
CA LYS A 77 9.35 30.91 -9.00
C LYS A 77 10.57 30.20 -9.55
N ASP A 78 10.93 29.08 -8.97
CA ASP A 78 12.08 28.24 -9.36
C ASP A 78 11.84 27.44 -10.64
N LYS A 79 10.60 27.37 -11.15
CA LYS A 79 10.20 26.56 -12.31
C LYS A 79 9.80 27.41 -13.53
N GLN A 80 9.97 28.73 -13.47
CA GLN A 80 9.63 29.68 -14.54
C GLN A 80 10.30 29.34 -15.87
N LYS A 81 11.57 28.88 -15.83
CA LYS A 81 12.33 28.54 -17.05
C LYS A 81 11.64 27.43 -17.82
N GLN A 82 11.33 26.32 -17.14
CA GLN A 82 10.70 25.15 -17.78
C GLN A 82 9.27 25.46 -18.23
N PHE A 83 8.51 26.20 -17.45
CA PHE A 83 7.19 26.66 -17.86
C PHE A 83 7.23 27.50 -19.13
N LYS A 84 8.20 28.43 -19.25
CA LYS A 84 8.39 29.23 -20.46
C LYS A 84 8.67 28.37 -21.67
N ILE A 85 9.56 27.38 -21.55
CA ILE A 85 9.88 26.44 -22.63
C ILE A 85 8.61 25.73 -23.11
N LEU A 86 7.81 25.15 -22.17
CA LEU A 86 6.55 24.47 -22.52
C LEU A 86 5.57 25.41 -23.21
N LYS A 87 5.42 26.63 -22.71
CA LYS A 87 4.57 27.67 -23.32
C LYS A 87 5.00 28.02 -24.73
N ASP A 88 6.31 28.21 -24.96
CA ASP A 88 6.83 28.52 -26.27
C ASP A 88 6.66 27.35 -27.27
N LEU A 89 6.88 26.11 -26.81
CA LEU A 89 6.64 24.89 -27.60
C LEU A 89 5.13 24.72 -27.96
N MET A 90 4.23 24.96 -27.03
CA MET A 90 2.78 24.92 -27.30
C MET A 90 2.34 25.97 -28.33
N ARG A 91 3.03 27.09 -28.44
CA ARG A 91 2.74 28.19 -29.39
C ARG A 91 3.33 27.99 -30.77
N ARG A 92 4.24 27.04 -30.98
CA ARG A 92 4.85 26.78 -32.30
C ARG A 92 3.76 26.48 -33.35
N SER A 93 3.86 27.10 -34.49
CA SER A 93 2.89 26.89 -35.58
C SER A 93 2.93 25.50 -36.22
N ASP A 94 4.07 24.82 -36.13
CA ASP A 94 4.28 23.48 -36.64
C ASP A 94 3.80 22.38 -35.64
N VAL A 95 3.40 22.75 -34.43
CA VAL A 95 2.74 21.83 -33.47
C VAL A 95 1.24 21.80 -33.74
N SER A 96 0.74 20.65 -34.14
CA SER A 96 -0.68 20.43 -34.45
C SER A 96 -1.48 19.83 -33.28
N GLU A 97 -0.82 19.11 -32.37
CA GLU A 97 -1.45 18.40 -31.26
C GLU A 97 -0.50 18.34 -30.06
N VAL A 98 -1.07 18.34 -28.86
CA VAL A 98 -0.33 18.11 -27.60
C VAL A 98 -0.71 16.74 -27.04
N VAL A 99 0.25 15.97 -26.58
CA VAL A 99 0.02 14.69 -25.91
C VAL A 99 0.35 14.84 -24.42
N ASN A 100 -0.68 14.64 -23.59
CA ASN A 100 -0.48 14.51 -22.15
C ASN A 100 0.12 13.12 -21.84
N ALA A 101 1.39 13.08 -21.54
CA ALA A 101 2.15 11.90 -21.14
C ALA A 101 2.66 11.99 -19.69
N CYS A 102 2.01 12.82 -18.85
CA CYS A 102 2.20 12.78 -17.41
C CYS A 102 1.68 11.44 -16.85
N ASP A 103 2.09 11.11 -15.64
CA ASP A 103 1.71 9.86 -14.98
C ASP A 103 0.20 9.60 -15.11
N ALA A 104 -0.17 8.37 -15.40
CA ALA A 104 -1.57 8.00 -15.61
C ALA A 104 -2.30 8.01 -14.25
N GLY A 105 -3.09 9.05 -14.02
CA GLY A 105 -3.81 9.27 -12.76
C GLY A 105 -4.28 10.72 -12.62
N ARG A 106 -5.03 10.96 -11.54
CA ARG A 106 -5.59 12.30 -11.22
C ARG A 106 -4.55 13.39 -11.14
N GLU A 107 -3.40 13.08 -10.51
CA GLU A 107 -2.34 14.07 -10.29
C GLU A 107 -1.65 14.46 -11.59
N GLY A 108 -1.27 13.49 -12.42
CA GLY A 108 -0.68 13.77 -13.73
C GLY A 108 -1.63 14.52 -14.67
N GLU A 109 -2.95 14.24 -14.59
CA GLU A 109 -3.95 15.01 -15.33
C GLU A 109 -4.00 16.46 -14.84
N LEU A 110 -3.96 16.69 -13.52
CA LEU A 110 -3.97 18.03 -12.93
C LEU A 110 -2.70 18.81 -13.32
N ILE A 111 -1.52 18.20 -13.20
CA ILE A 111 -0.23 18.82 -13.58
C ILE A 111 -0.27 19.30 -15.01
N PHE A 112 -0.65 18.43 -15.94
CA PHE A 112 -0.74 18.77 -17.35
C PHE A 112 -1.74 19.91 -17.62
N ARG A 113 -2.98 19.77 -17.13
CA ARG A 113 -4.05 20.73 -17.40
C ARG A 113 -3.77 22.11 -16.86
N LEU A 114 -3.17 22.22 -15.67
CA LEU A 114 -2.79 23.50 -15.10
C LEU A 114 -1.74 24.20 -15.99
N VAL A 115 -0.76 23.47 -16.49
CA VAL A 115 0.26 24.01 -17.42
C VAL A 115 -0.37 24.39 -18.75
N TYR A 116 -1.22 23.53 -19.31
CA TYR A 116 -1.90 23.76 -20.60
C TYR A 116 -2.75 25.03 -20.55
N HIS A 117 -3.56 25.21 -19.50
CA HIS A 117 -4.42 26.39 -19.33
C HIS A 117 -3.59 27.65 -19.02
N ALA A 118 -2.59 27.57 -18.14
CA ALA A 118 -1.72 28.70 -17.80
C ALA A 118 -0.87 29.17 -18.99
N ALA A 119 -0.51 28.27 -19.91
CA ALA A 119 0.18 28.62 -21.16
C ALA A 119 -0.76 29.33 -22.17
N GLY A 120 -2.07 29.26 -21.98
CA GLY A 120 -3.08 29.73 -22.92
C GLY A 120 -3.08 28.92 -24.22
N CYS A 121 -2.92 27.58 -24.11
CA CYS A 121 -2.94 26.68 -25.25
C CYS A 121 -4.39 26.32 -25.59
N ASP A 122 -4.73 26.36 -26.88
CA ASP A 122 -6.03 26.00 -27.44
C ASP A 122 -5.98 24.80 -28.41
N LYS A 123 -4.78 24.25 -28.63
CA LYS A 123 -4.59 23.12 -29.54
C LYS A 123 -5.23 21.86 -29.01
N PRO A 124 -5.72 20.97 -29.91
CA PRO A 124 -6.26 19.68 -29.48
C PRO A 124 -5.20 18.89 -28.73
N PHE A 125 -5.63 18.10 -27.74
CA PHE A 125 -4.73 17.24 -27.02
C PHE A 125 -5.31 15.85 -26.80
N SER A 126 -4.38 14.89 -26.73
CA SER A 126 -4.64 13.47 -26.48
C SER A 126 -3.98 13.03 -25.19
N ARG A 127 -4.38 11.89 -24.66
CA ARG A 127 -3.89 11.29 -23.42
C ARG A 127 -3.18 9.98 -23.70
N LEU A 128 -1.93 9.87 -23.29
CA LEU A 128 -1.18 8.63 -23.17
C LEU A 128 -1.47 8.01 -21.79
N TRP A 129 -1.97 6.76 -21.77
CA TRP A 129 -2.29 6.03 -20.54
C TRP A 129 -1.56 4.69 -20.53
N ILE A 130 -0.48 4.59 -19.77
CA ILE A 130 0.37 3.40 -19.68
C ILE A 130 0.73 3.09 -18.23
N SER A 131 0.85 1.82 -17.91
CA SER A 131 1.22 1.32 -16.57
C SER A 131 2.65 0.75 -16.52
N SER A 132 3.36 0.73 -17.67
CA SER A 132 4.75 0.29 -17.77
C SER A 132 5.53 1.22 -18.71
N MET A 133 6.82 1.38 -18.43
CA MET A 133 7.77 2.16 -19.24
C MET A 133 8.56 1.30 -20.25
N GLU A 134 8.15 0.05 -20.46
CA GLU A 134 8.73 -0.81 -21.50
C GLU A 134 8.46 -0.23 -22.90
N ASP A 135 9.39 -0.40 -23.83
CA ASP A 135 9.27 0.16 -25.19
C ASP A 135 8.02 -0.35 -25.92
N SER A 136 7.62 -1.59 -25.67
CA SER A 136 6.40 -2.20 -26.21
C SER A 136 5.14 -1.50 -25.71
N ALA A 137 5.06 -1.24 -24.39
CA ALA A 137 3.94 -0.57 -23.75
C ALA A 137 3.84 0.89 -24.21
N ILE A 138 4.97 1.60 -24.34
CA ILE A 138 5.02 2.96 -24.85
C ILE A 138 4.50 3.01 -26.30
N LYS A 139 5.01 2.15 -27.18
CA LYS A 139 4.61 2.11 -28.60
C LYS A 139 3.12 1.78 -28.76
N LYS A 140 2.61 0.80 -28.00
CA LYS A 140 1.20 0.47 -27.96
C LYS A 140 0.35 1.65 -27.50
N GLY A 141 0.75 2.31 -26.39
CA GLY A 141 0.04 3.47 -25.86
C GLY A 141 -0.02 4.64 -26.84
N PHE A 142 1.05 4.90 -27.62
CA PHE A 142 1.05 5.93 -28.66
C PHE A 142 0.18 5.56 -29.89
N ALA A 143 -0.04 4.27 -30.15
CA ALA A 143 -0.98 3.81 -31.17
C ALA A 143 -2.46 3.91 -30.70
N GLU A 144 -2.69 3.90 -29.38
CA GLU A 144 -4.01 3.87 -28.74
C GLU A 144 -4.31 5.16 -27.94
N LEU A 145 -3.74 6.32 -28.36
CA LEU A 145 -4.00 7.60 -27.70
C LEU A 145 -5.49 7.91 -27.63
N LYS A 146 -5.96 8.34 -26.47
CA LYS A 146 -7.36 8.72 -26.24
C LYS A 146 -7.56 10.23 -26.30
N PRO A 147 -8.73 10.71 -26.74
CA PRO A 147 -9.03 12.14 -26.72
C PRO A 147 -8.92 12.72 -25.29
N GLY A 148 -8.27 13.86 -25.13
CA GLY A 148 -8.11 14.50 -23.82
C GLY A 148 -9.44 14.81 -23.12
N LYS A 149 -10.51 15.07 -23.88
CA LYS A 149 -11.87 15.33 -23.34
C LYS A 149 -12.44 14.18 -22.50
N ASP A 150 -12.02 12.95 -22.77
CA ASP A 150 -12.50 11.76 -22.05
C ASP A 150 -12.03 11.76 -20.58
N TYR A 151 -11.01 12.56 -20.26
CA TYR A 151 -10.46 12.75 -18.93
C TYR A 151 -10.92 14.03 -18.22
N ASN A 152 -11.96 14.71 -18.73
CA ASN A 152 -12.48 15.94 -18.12
C ASN A 152 -13.03 15.71 -16.70
N ALA A 153 -13.70 14.60 -16.45
CA ALA A 153 -14.21 14.24 -15.13
C ALA A 153 -13.05 14.00 -14.14
N LEU A 154 -11.98 13.32 -14.59
CA LEU A 154 -10.79 13.07 -13.80
C LEU A 154 -10.09 14.39 -13.40
N TYR A 155 -9.93 15.31 -14.37
CA TYR A 155 -9.41 16.64 -14.12
C TYR A 155 -10.29 17.44 -13.13
N ALA A 156 -11.60 17.45 -13.34
CA ALA A 156 -12.53 18.15 -12.45
C ALA A 156 -12.44 17.63 -11.01
N SER A 157 -12.38 16.32 -10.83
CA SER A 157 -12.17 15.67 -9.53
C SER A 157 -10.85 16.11 -8.87
N ALA A 158 -9.76 16.10 -9.63
CA ALA A 158 -8.44 16.52 -9.13
C ALA A 158 -8.42 17.99 -8.73
N LEU A 159 -8.98 18.87 -9.57
CA LEU A 159 -9.06 20.32 -9.32
C LEU A 159 -9.99 20.64 -8.13
N CYS A 160 -11.13 19.97 -8.03
CA CYS A 160 -12.05 20.12 -6.90
C CYS A 160 -11.35 19.77 -5.58
N ARG A 161 -10.61 18.65 -5.56
CA ARG A 161 -9.80 18.26 -4.41
C ARG A 161 -8.75 19.31 -4.05
N ALA A 162 -7.99 19.80 -5.04
CA ALA A 162 -6.96 20.81 -4.81
C ALA A 162 -7.56 22.10 -4.20
N LYS A 163 -8.71 22.55 -4.72
CA LYS A 163 -9.44 23.71 -4.20
C LYS A 163 -9.98 23.48 -2.78
N ALA A 164 -10.54 22.31 -2.50
CA ALA A 164 -11.03 21.95 -1.17
C ALA A 164 -9.88 21.89 -0.15
N ASP A 165 -8.76 21.26 -0.50
CA ASP A 165 -7.56 21.20 0.35
C ASP A 165 -7.01 22.61 0.61
N TRP A 166 -7.03 23.51 -0.39
CA TRP A 166 -6.64 24.92 -0.23
C TRP A 166 -7.57 25.67 0.72
N ILE A 167 -8.90 25.59 0.51
CA ILE A 167 -9.88 26.30 1.34
C ILE A 167 -9.78 25.85 2.81
N ILE A 168 -9.84 24.55 3.04
CA ILE A 168 -9.79 24.00 4.41
C ILE A 168 -8.44 24.26 5.05
N GLY A 169 -7.36 23.97 4.32
CA GLY A 169 -5.99 24.12 4.82
C GLY A 169 -5.68 25.56 5.23
N ILE A 170 -5.95 26.53 4.36
CA ILE A 170 -5.64 27.94 4.64
C ILE A 170 -6.51 28.51 5.76
N ASN A 171 -7.82 28.30 5.70
CA ASN A 171 -8.73 28.88 6.70
C ASN A 171 -8.54 28.26 8.09
N ALA A 172 -8.48 26.94 8.17
CA ALA A 172 -8.31 26.27 9.46
C ALA A 172 -6.91 26.51 10.04
N THR A 173 -5.84 26.46 9.23
CA THR A 173 -4.48 26.79 9.69
C THR A 173 -4.43 28.19 10.28
N ARG A 174 -4.97 29.20 9.60
CA ARG A 174 -4.97 30.59 10.08
C ARG A 174 -5.82 30.77 11.32
N LEU A 175 -7.03 30.18 11.34
CA LEU A 175 -7.93 30.23 12.47
C LEU A 175 -7.25 29.71 13.74
N PHE A 176 -6.79 28.48 13.73
CA PHE A 176 -6.17 27.87 14.90
C PHE A 176 -4.84 28.56 15.27
N SER A 177 -4.08 29.01 14.30
CA SER A 177 -2.81 29.71 14.57
C SER A 177 -3.06 31.06 15.27
N VAL A 178 -4.07 31.82 14.85
CA VAL A 178 -4.44 33.09 15.48
C VAL A 178 -5.00 32.88 16.89
N LEU A 179 -5.87 31.89 17.06
CA LEU A 179 -6.47 31.58 18.37
C LEU A 179 -5.44 31.14 19.41
N HIS A 180 -4.41 30.42 18.97
CA HIS A 180 -3.40 29.88 19.90
C HIS A 180 -2.07 30.62 19.90
N GLY A 181 -1.91 31.70 19.13
CA GLY A 181 -0.70 32.52 19.10
C GLY A 181 0.55 31.80 18.57
N LYS A 182 0.40 30.68 17.84
CA LYS A 182 1.48 29.90 17.24
C LYS A 182 1.01 29.23 15.94
N THR A 183 1.92 28.94 15.02
CA THR A 183 1.58 28.26 13.78
C THR A 183 1.09 26.84 14.05
N LEU A 184 -0.15 26.55 13.68
CA LEU A 184 -0.80 25.25 13.77
C LEU A 184 -1.30 24.86 12.38
N ASN A 185 -0.55 24.02 11.69
CA ASN A 185 -0.94 23.56 10.36
C ASN A 185 -2.11 22.57 10.45
N VAL A 186 -3.12 22.81 9.64
CA VAL A 186 -4.29 21.94 9.50
C VAL A 186 -4.34 21.41 8.07
N GLY A 187 -4.49 20.09 7.93
CA GLY A 187 -4.60 19.45 6.62
C GLY A 187 -5.48 18.21 6.68
N ARG A 188 -6.10 17.90 5.56
CA ARG A 188 -7.06 16.81 5.41
C ARG A 188 -6.52 15.44 5.81
N VAL A 189 -5.22 15.19 5.60
CA VAL A 189 -4.58 13.91 5.92
C VAL A 189 -3.79 14.03 7.22
N GLN A 190 -2.91 15.03 7.33
CA GLN A 190 -1.99 15.15 8.47
C GLN A 190 -2.71 15.34 9.83
N THR A 191 -3.79 16.12 9.88
CA THR A 191 -4.49 16.38 11.15
C THR A 191 -5.22 15.15 11.69
N PRO A 192 -6.01 14.40 10.90
CA PRO A 192 -6.57 13.13 11.35
C PRO A 192 -5.51 12.08 11.69
N THR A 193 -4.39 12.05 10.96
CA THR A 193 -3.27 11.14 11.27
C THR A 193 -2.65 11.46 12.62
N LEU A 194 -2.42 12.77 12.91
CA LEU A 194 -1.95 13.22 14.23
C LEU A 194 -2.94 12.84 15.34
N LYS A 195 -4.24 12.96 15.09
CA LYS A 195 -5.29 12.52 16.02
C LYS A 195 -5.18 11.02 16.34
N MET A 196 -4.96 10.17 15.32
CA MET A 196 -4.78 8.73 15.54
C MET A 196 -3.58 8.43 16.43
N LEU A 197 -2.47 9.14 16.23
CA LEU A 197 -1.28 9.00 17.07
C LEU A 197 -1.53 9.46 18.50
N ALA A 198 -2.19 10.62 18.67
CA ALA A 198 -2.54 11.15 19.98
C ALA A 198 -3.51 10.24 20.75
N ASP A 199 -4.51 9.67 20.07
CA ASP A 199 -5.44 8.72 20.67
C ASP A 199 -4.74 7.43 21.10
N ARG A 200 -3.80 6.95 20.27
CA ARG A 200 -2.99 5.77 20.60
C ARG A 200 -2.11 6.02 21.82
N ASP A 201 -1.47 7.17 21.88
CA ASP A 201 -0.62 7.58 23.00
C ASP A 201 -1.41 7.73 24.29
N ALA A 202 -2.59 8.36 24.21
CA ALA A 202 -3.53 8.46 25.32
C ALA A 202 -3.99 7.07 25.82
N ALA A 203 -4.30 6.15 24.91
CA ALA A 203 -4.68 4.78 25.27
C ALA A 203 -3.54 4.02 25.95
N ILE A 204 -2.29 4.22 25.52
CA ILE A 204 -1.11 3.64 26.16
C ILE A 204 -0.90 4.23 27.56
N THR A 205 -0.97 5.57 27.68
CA THR A 205 -0.69 6.28 28.94
C THR A 205 -1.77 6.02 30.00
N SER A 206 -3.03 5.91 29.59
CA SER A 206 -4.15 5.64 30.49
C SER A 206 -4.37 4.15 30.78
N PHE A 207 -3.58 3.27 30.16
CA PHE A 207 -3.73 1.83 30.31
C PHE A 207 -3.50 1.38 31.75
N LYS A 208 -4.42 0.62 32.28
CA LYS A 208 -4.28 -0.05 33.58
C LYS A 208 -4.00 -1.51 33.35
N LYS A 209 -2.86 -1.93 33.83
CA LYS A 209 -2.44 -3.35 33.79
C LYS A 209 -3.33 -4.15 34.76
N GLU A 210 -3.88 -5.25 34.28
CA GLU A 210 -4.66 -6.22 35.04
C GLU A 210 -4.00 -7.59 34.91
N THR A 211 -3.85 -8.29 36.04
CA THR A 211 -3.38 -9.67 36.04
C THR A 211 -4.58 -10.61 35.95
N TYR A 212 -4.46 -11.64 35.15
CA TYR A 212 -5.45 -12.71 35.03
C TYR A 212 -4.74 -14.07 35.00
N HIS A 213 -5.49 -15.11 35.33
CA HIS A 213 -5.00 -16.46 35.41
C HIS A 213 -5.73 -17.36 34.40
N ILE A 214 -5.04 -18.37 33.89
CA ILE A 214 -5.60 -19.39 33.01
C ILE A 214 -5.21 -20.74 33.63
N VAL A 215 -6.22 -21.58 33.83
CA VAL A 215 -6.03 -22.99 34.19
C VAL A 215 -5.87 -23.78 32.89
N ARG A 216 -4.86 -24.63 32.84
CA ARG A 216 -4.55 -25.48 31.69
C ARG A 216 -4.58 -26.94 32.13
N LEU A 217 -5.27 -27.76 31.34
CA LEU A 217 -5.41 -29.21 31.56
C LEU A 217 -4.61 -29.96 30.48
N ASP A 218 -3.95 -31.04 30.90
CA ASP A 218 -3.44 -32.03 29.94
C ASP A 218 -4.55 -33.07 29.69
N VAL A 219 -5.00 -33.12 28.44
CA VAL A 219 -6.06 -34.03 27.99
C VAL A 219 -5.53 -34.96 26.89
N GLY A 220 -4.76 -35.97 27.32
CA GLY A 220 -4.19 -36.95 26.37
C GLY A 220 -3.14 -36.43 25.44
N GLY A 221 -2.24 -35.58 25.96
CA GLY A 221 -1.14 -34.95 25.23
C GLY A 221 -1.49 -33.65 24.52
N ALA A 222 -2.76 -33.20 24.63
CA ALA A 222 -3.19 -31.87 24.22
C ALA A 222 -3.43 -30.97 25.43
N GLU A 223 -3.16 -29.70 25.32
CA GLU A 223 -3.41 -28.70 26.35
C GLU A 223 -4.74 -28.01 26.10
N ALA A 224 -5.68 -28.11 27.07
CA ALA A 224 -6.94 -27.39 27.07
C ALA A 224 -6.89 -26.23 28.07
N ALA A 225 -7.33 -25.04 27.69
CA ALA A 225 -7.26 -23.83 28.50
C ALA A 225 -8.66 -23.34 28.91
N SER A 226 -8.78 -22.84 30.14
CA SER A 226 -9.98 -22.17 30.64
C SER A 226 -10.14 -20.77 30.04
N ALA A 227 -11.27 -20.12 30.27
CA ALA A 227 -11.40 -18.67 30.15
C ALA A 227 -10.50 -17.97 31.19
N ARG A 228 -10.34 -16.62 31.03
CA ARG A 228 -9.58 -15.80 31.97
C ARG A 228 -10.25 -15.74 33.33
N ILE A 229 -9.48 -15.92 34.38
CA ILE A 229 -9.91 -15.87 35.79
C ILE A 229 -9.16 -14.70 36.45
N SER A 230 -9.90 -13.76 37.05
CA SER A 230 -9.31 -12.57 37.63
C SER A 230 -8.61 -12.84 38.97
N ASP A 231 -9.12 -13.73 39.77
CA ASP A 231 -8.61 -14.05 41.11
C ASP A 231 -7.69 -15.29 41.09
N ALA A 232 -6.55 -15.19 41.74
CA ALA A 232 -5.57 -16.28 41.81
C ALA A 232 -6.06 -17.45 42.68
N ALA A 233 -6.82 -17.17 43.75
CA ALA A 233 -7.37 -18.21 44.63
C ALA A 233 -8.45 -19.01 43.90
N ASP A 234 -9.30 -18.36 43.12
CA ASP A 234 -10.31 -19.03 42.28
C ASP A 234 -9.64 -19.95 41.23
N ALA A 235 -8.54 -19.48 40.63
CA ALA A 235 -7.79 -20.28 39.66
C ALA A 235 -7.13 -21.53 40.31
N GLU A 236 -6.54 -21.39 41.50
CA GLU A 236 -5.98 -22.54 42.25
C GLU A 236 -7.06 -23.49 42.75
N ALA A 237 -8.22 -22.97 43.20
CA ALA A 237 -9.37 -23.77 43.57
C ALA A 237 -9.91 -24.59 42.38
N LEU A 238 -10.05 -23.95 41.19
CA LEU A 238 -10.46 -24.64 39.99
C LEU A 238 -9.44 -25.70 39.56
N LYS A 239 -8.15 -25.43 39.62
CA LYS A 239 -7.10 -26.42 39.35
C LYS A 239 -7.26 -27.64 40.25
N THR A 240 -7.39 -27.45 41.57
CA THR A 240 -7.54 -28.53 42.55
C THR A 240 -8.80 -29.34 42.27
N ALA A 241 -9.91 -28.67 41.94
CA ALA A 241 -11.16 -29.35 41.60
C ALA A 241 -11.02 -30.18 40.30
N CYS A 242 -10.31 -29.69 39.31
CA CYS A 242 -10.06 -30.42 38.06
C CYS A 242 -9.18 -31.66 38.27
N GLU A 243 -8.13 -31.56 39.11
CA GLU A 243 -7.27 -32.71 39.44
C GLU A 243 -8.01 -33.83 40.18
N ALA A 244 -9.12 -33.50 40.87
CA ALA A 244 -10.00 -34.46 41.56
C ALA A 244 -11.19 -34.90 40.70
N SER A 245 -11.35 -34.40 39.50
CA SER A 245 -12.51 -34.62 38.62
C SER A 245 -12.11 -35.32 37.32
N GLN A 246 -13.11 -35.65 36.52
CA GLN A 246 -12.94 -36.17 35.16
C GLN A 246 -13.14 -35.03 34.15
N ALA A 247 -12.24 -34.90 33.17
CA ALA A 247 -12.47 -34.04 32.03
C ALA A 247 -13.17 -34.81 30.91
N VAL A 248 -14.32 -34.34 30.46
CA VAL A 248 -15.12 -34.99 29.42
C VAL A 248 -15.18 -34.09 28.18
N CYS A 249 -14.85 -34.64 27.03
CA CYS A 249 -15.02 -33.96 25.76
C CYS A 249 -16.51 -33.77 25.44
N ILE A 250 -16.98 -32.53 25.42
CA ILE A 250 -18.37 -32.18 25.11
C ILE A 250 -18.55 -31.75 23.65
N SER A 251 -17.47 -31.42 22.96
CA SER A 251 -17.48 -31.11 21.54
C SER A 251 -16.08 -31.28 20.94
N GLY A 252 -15.97 -32.08 19.89
CA GLY A 252 -14.76 -32.17 19.07
C GLY A 252 -15.10 -31.83 17.63
N ARG A 253 -14.58 -30.71 17.10
CA ARG A 253 -14.81 -30.28 15.73
C ARG A 253 -13.49 -30.18 14.98
N GLY A 254 -13.38 -30.93 13.88
CA GLY A 254 -12.32 -30.76 12.88
C GLY A 254 -12.87 -30.01 11.69
N GLU A 255 -12.13 -29.00 11.24
CA GLU A 255 -12.48 -28.21 10.06
C GLU A 255 -11.27 -28.09 9.15
N ARG A 256 -11.45 -28.46 7.87
CA ARG A 256 -10.42 -28.20 6.87
C ARG A 256 -10.43 -26.74 6.48
N LYS A 257 -9.31 -26.07 6.74
CA LYS A 257 -9.10 -24.67 6.38
C LYS A 257 -8.17 -24.56 5.19
N ASN A 258 -8.52 -23.62 4.32
CA ASN A 258 -7.81 -23.33 3.09
C ASN A 258 -7.43 -21.84 3.09
N GLU A 259 -6.21 -21.53 3.52
CA GLU A 259 -5.71 -20.17 3.59
C GLU A 259 -5.16 -19.78 2.22
N GLN A 260 -5.87 -18.86 1.57
CA GLN A 260 -5.54 -18.43 0.24
C GLN A 260 -4.19 -17.68 0.21
N PRO A 261 -3.44 -17.77 -0.91
CA PRO A 261 -2.25 -16.96 -1.12
C PRO A 261 -2.53 -15.47 -0.97
N PRO A 262 -1.52 -14.69 -0.53
CA PRO A 262 -1.66 -13.24 -0.46
C PRO A 262 -1.87 -12.66 -1.85
N ARG A 263 -2.63 -11.56 -1.94
CA ARG A 263 -2.78 -10.82 -3.20
C ARG A 263 -1.47 -10.13 -3.59
N LEU A 264 -1.38 -9.68 -4.83
CA LEU A 264 -0.28 -8.85 -5.29
C LEU A 264 -0.19 -7.54 -4.49
N PHE A 265 0.92 -6.84 -4.61
CA PHE A 265 1.07 -5.55 -3.95
C PHE A 265 0.33 -4.43 -4.67
N ASP A 266 -0.48 -3.69 -3.92
CA ASP A 266 -0.66 -2.26 -4.12
C ASP A 266 0.47 -1.49 -3.41
N LEU A 267 0.46 -0.16 -3.51
CA LEU A 267 1.52 0.64 -2.87
C LEU A 267 1.48 0.54 -1.33
N THR A 268 0.29 0.54 -0.72
CA THR A 268 0.16 0.50 0.74
C THR A 268 0.71 -0.80 1.32
N ASP A 269 0.36 -1.94 0.73
CA ASP A 269 0.84 -3.23 1.18
C ASP A 269 2.34 -3.42 0.92
N LEU A 270 2.87 -2.89 -0.20
CA LEU A 270 4.31 -2.87 -0.44
C LEU A 270 5.05 -2.05 0.63
N GLN A 271 4.54 -0.87 0.99
CA GLN A 271 5.11 -0.01 2.02
C GLN A 271 5.10 -0.67 3.40
N ARG A 272 3.97 -1.30 3.76
CA ARG A 272 3.82 -2.01 5.03
C ARG A 272 4.79 -3.18 5.15
N GLU A 273 4.91 -3.97 4.09
CA GLU A 273 5.78 -5.13 4.09
C GLU A 273 7.27 -4.73 4.05
N ALA A 274 7.62 -3.69 3.29
CA ALA A 274 8.98 -3.14 3.27
C ALA A 274 9.37 -2.53 4.62
N ASN A 275 8.43 -1.86 5.32
CA ASN A 275 8.67 -1.38 6.68
C ASN A 275 8.87 -2.54 7.66
N ARG A 276 8.02 -3.58 7.59
CA ARG A 276 8.09 -4.75 8.47
C ARG A 276 9.41 -5.52 8.29
N ILE A 277 9.87 -5.72 7.05
CA ILE A 277 11.04 -6.56 6.75
C ILE A 277 12.34 -5.77 6.82
N TYR A 278 12.36 -4.56 6.26
CA TYR A 278 13.59 -3.79 6.05
C TYR A 278 13.67 -2.52 6.89
N GLY A 279 12.60 -2.14 7.61
CA GLY A 279 12.52 -0.90 8.36
C GLY A 279 12.43 0.35 7.45
N TYR A 280 12.12 0.20 6.15
CA TYR A 280 11.99 1.35 5.25
C TYR A 280 10.74 2.15 5.57
N THR A 281 10.88 3.48 5.51
CA THR A 281 9.71 4.36 5.64
C THR A 281 8.80 4.23 4.41
N ALA A 282 7.55 4.62 4.56
CA ALA A 282 6.59 4.66 3.45
C ALA A 282 7.11 5.50 2.28
N LYS A 283 7.74 6.66 2.60
CA LYS A 283 8.35 7.54 1.60
C LYS A 283 9.54 6.88 0.91
N GLN A 284 10.47 6.28 1.66
CA GLN A 284 11.62 5.58 1.09
C GLN A 284 11.17 4.45 0.15
N THR A 285 10.17 3.67 0.55
CA THR A 285 9.61 2.60 -0.28
C THR A 285 9.03 3.13 -1.58
N LEU A 286 8.27 4.23 -1.53
CA LEU A 286 7.73 4.87 -2.73
C LEU A 286 8.85 5.39 -3.64
N ASP A 287 9.86 6.07 -3.09
CA ASP A 287 10.96 6.63 -3.87
C ASP A 287 11.77 5.52 -4.57
N LEU A 288 12.01 4.39 -3.87
CA LEU A 288 12.70 3.22 -4.42
C LEU A 288 11.88 2.53 -5.52
N ALA A 289 10.58 2.34 -5.29
CA ALA A 289 9.68 1.77 -6.29
C ALA A 289 9.55 2.67 -7.53
N GLN A 290 9.52 3.99 -7.34
CA GLN A 290 9.53 4.97 -8.43
C GLN A 290 10.84 4.90 -9.24
N ALA A 291 11.99 4.79 -8.56
CA ALA A 291 13.27 4.63 -9.25
C ALA A 291 13.33 3.33 -10.08
N LEU A 292 12.80 2.23 -9.55
CA LEU A 292 12.71 0.97 -10.29
C LEU A 292 11.76 1.05 -11.49
N TYR A 293 10.63 1.76 -11.36
CA TYR A 293 9.73 2.04 -12.48
C TYR A 293 10.43 2.85 -13.58
N GLU A 294 11.16 3.91 -13.22
CA GLU A 294 11.92 4.72 -14.18
C GLU A 294 13.05 3.94 -14.85
N LYS A 295 13.63 2.95 -14.15
CA LYS A 295 14.57 1.95 -14.71
C LYS A 295 13.87 0.84 -15.50
N ARG A 296 12.54 0.87 -15.62
CA ARG A 296 11.72 -0.11 -16.33
C ARG A 296 11.70 -1.51 -15.70
N LEU A 297 12.14 -1.66 -14.45
CA LEU A 297 12.21 -2.94 -13.74
C LEU A 297 10.96 -3.28 -12.94
N LEU A 298 10.13 -2.28 -12.67
CA LEU A 298 8.87 -2.41 -11.90
C LEU A 298 7.75 -1.70 -12.65
N THR A 299 6.52 -2.16 -12.48
CA THR A 299 5.33 -1.47 -12.98
C THR A 299 5.03 -0.22 -12.16
N TYR A 300 4.08 0.61 -12.60
CA TYR A 300 3.78 1.89 -11.96
C TYR A 300 3.41 1.71 -10.48
N PRO A 301 4.12 2.37 -9.54
CA PRO A 301 3.98 2.03 -8.12
C PRO A 301 2.80 2.70 -7.42
N ARG A 302 2.20 3.77 -7.98
CA ARG A 302 1.10 4.48 -7.31
C ARG A 302 -0.25 3.87 -7.69
N THR A 303 -0.45 2.62 -7.35
CA THR A 303 -1.69 1.87 -7.59
C THR A 303 -2.34 1.45 -6.27
N ASP A 304 -3.66 1.33 -6.29
CA ASP A 304 -4.49 0.76 -5.23
C ASP A 304 -5.04 -0.63 -5.61
N SER A 305 -4.66 -1.14 -6.78
CA SER A 305 -5.06 -2.48 -7.22
C SER A 305 -4.08 -3.55 -6.78
N GLN A 306 -4.63 -4.68 -6.38
CA GLN A 306 -3.91 -5.92 -6.01
C GLN A 306 -4.07 -7.01 -7.07
N PHE A 307 -4.55 -6.64 -8.28
CA PHE A 307 -4.82 -7.55 -9.39
C PHE A 307 -4.15 -7.07 -10.68
N LEU A 308 -3.92 -7.99 -11.59
CA LEU A 308 -3.53 -7.73 -12.97
C LEU A 308 -4.75 -7.75 -13.88
N THR A 309 -4.65 -7.13 -15.05
CA THR A 309 -5.65 -7.25 -16.10
C THR A 309 -5.54 -8.61 -16.80
N ASP A 310 -6.64 -9.10 -17.34
CA ASP A 310 -6.72 -10.45 -17.94
C ASP A 310 -5.74 -10.64 -19.12
N ASP A 311 -5.44 -9.57 -19.87
CA ASP A 311 -4.47 -9.59 -20.97
C ASP A 311 -3.01 -9.76 -20.52
N MET A 312 -2.72 -9.55 -19.23
CA MET A 312 -1.38 -9.72 -18.65
C MET A 312 -1.04 -11.18 -18.30
N GLY A 313 -1.97 -12.12 -18.43
CA GLY A 313 -1.77 -13.50 -17.98
C GLY A 313 -0.48 -14.13 -18.53
N ASN A 314 -0.25 -14.08 -19.84
CA ASN A 314 0.95 -14.63 -20.47
C ASN A 314 2.24 -13.89 -20.01
N THR A 315 2.19 -12.58 -19.89
CA THR A 315 3.33 -11.79 -19.42
C THR A 315 3.70 -12.17 -17.98
N ALA A 316 2.70 -12.31 -17.10
CA ALA A 316 2.92 -12.69 -15.70
C ALA A 316 3.52 -14.10 -15.57
N VAL A 317 3.11 -15.06 -16.40
CA VAL A 317 3.72 -16.41 -16.46
C VAL A 317 5.21 -16.32 -16.80
N HIS A 318 5.57 -15.53 -17.82
CA HIS A 318 6.97 -15.37 -18.20
C HIS A 318 7.79 -14.66 -17.11
N ILE A 319 7.23 -13.62 -16.46
CA ILE A 319 7.89 -12.96 -15.33
C ILE A 319 8.09 -13.94 -14.16
N ALA A 320 7.09 -14.75 -13.83
CA ALA A 320 7.22 -15.77 -12.78
C ALA A 320 8.34 -16.78 -13.11
N ALA A 321 8.43 -17.22 -14.34
CA ALA A 321 9.51 -18.11 -14.78
C ALA A 321 10.91 -17.47 -14.65
N LEU A 322 11.05 -16.18 -15.01
CA LEU A 322 12.29 -15.42 -14.82
C LEU A 322 12.66 -15.31 -13.34
N LEU A 323 11.68 -15.05 -12.47
CA LEU A 323 11.87 -14.93 -11.02
C LEU A 323 12.33 -16.25 -10.40
N VAL A 324 11.74 -17.38 -10.81
CA VAL A 324 12.16 -18.73 -10.36
C VAL A 324 13.63 -18.96 -10.68
N GLY A 325 14.09 -18.53 -11.86
CA GLY A 325 15.49 -18.68 -12.26
C GLY A 325 16.47 -17.71 -11.58
N LYS A 326 16.00 -16.54 -11.16
CA LYS A 326 16.87 -15.47 -10.64
C LYS A 326 16.88 -15.34 -9.12
N LEU A 327 15.81 -15.73 -8.43
CA LEU A 327 15.69 -15.54 -6.98
C LEU A 327 16.28 -16.73 -6.20
N PRO A 328 17.28 -16.50 -5.33
CA PRO A 328 18.00 -17.60 -4.65
C PRO A 328 17.11 -18.53 -3.82
N PHE A 329 16.05 -18.01 -3.21
CA PHE A 329 15.14 -18.81 -2.37
C PHE A 329 14.29 -19.80 -3.18
N MET A 330 14.19 -19.63 -4.49
CA MET A 330 13.48 -20.54 -5.39
C MET A 330 14.34 -21.76 -5.81
N LYS A 331 15.63 -21.75 -5.52
CA LYS A 331 16.51 -22.86 -5.90
C LYS A 331 16.04 -24.17 -5.26
N GLY A 332 15.68 -25.15 -6.09
CA GLY A 332 15.17 -26.46 -5.65
C GLY A 332 13.73 -26.42 -5.09
N ALA A 333 12.99 -25.34 -5.25
CA ALA A 333 11.57 -25.30 -4.94
C ALA A 333 10.77 -25.98 -6.06
N ALA A 334 9.86 -26.87 -5.71
CA ALA A 334 8.81 -27.32 -6.62
C ALA A 334 7.76 -26.24 -6.70
N PHE A 335 7.58 -25.62 -7.87
CA PHE A 335 6.66 -24.50 -8.04
C PHE A 335 6.04 -24.51 -9.45
N THR A 336 4.72 -24.53 -9.47
CA THR A 336 3.91 -24.35 -10.68
C THR A 336 3.00 -23.15 -10.46
N PRO A 337 3.20 -22.03 -11.19
CA PRO A 337 2.42 -20.81 -10.94
C PRO A 337 0.97 -20.94 -11.44
N ASP A 338 0.01 -20.65 -10.58
CA ASP A 338 -1.39 -20.40 -10.93
C ASP A 338 -1.63 -18.89 -11.05
N ILE A 339 -1.23 -18.32 -12.18
CA ILE A 339 -1.37 -16.88 -12.47
C ILE A 339 -2.85 -16.47 -12.56
N ALA A 340 -3.77 -17.37 -12.90
CA ALA A 340 -5.19 -17.03 -13.04
C ALA A 340 -5.78 -16.38 -11.77
N ARG A 341 -5.27 -16.76 -10.60
CA ARG A 341 -5.66 -16.16 -9.30
C ARG A 341 -5.33 -14.68 -9.17
N THR A 342 -4.36 -14.20 -9.92
CA THR A 342 -3.88 -12.81 -9.87
C THR A 342 -4.60 -11.92 -10.86
N LEU A 343 -5.44 -12.46 -11.73
CA LEU A 343 -6.11 -11.76 -12.82
C LEU A 343 -7.55 -11.40 -12.42
N ASP A 344 -7.90 -10.13 -12.52
CA ASP A 344 -9.27 -9.64 -12.42
C ASP A 344 -9.34 -8.20 -12.94
N SER A 345 -9.60 -8.04 -14.25
CA SER A 345 -9.68 -6.71 -14.87
C SER A 345 -10.74 -5.78 -14.26
N LYS A 346 -11.77 -6.34 -13.60
CA LYS A 346 -12.83 -5.54 -12.96
C LYS A 346 -12.37 -4.88 -11.66
N LYS A 347 -11.30 -5.40 -11.05
CA LYS A 347 -10.67 -4.88 -9.83
C LYS A 347 -9.42 -4.04 -10.10
N VAL A 348 -9.14 -3.76 -11.36
CA VAL A 348 -8.10 -2.83 -11.77
C VAL A 348 -8.75 -1.49 -12.08
N SER A 349 -8.38 -0.46 -11.34
CA SER A 349 -8.87 0.91 -11.53
C SER A 349 -8.04 1.64 -12.60
N ASP A 350 -7.13 2.51 -12.16
CA ASP A 350 -6.25 3.28 -13.04
C ASP A 350 -5.04 2.45 -13.50
N HIS A 351 -4.49 1.63 -12.59
CA HIS A 351 -3.32 0.78 -12.81
C HIS A 351 -3.50 -0.58 -12.14
N HIS A 352 -2.89 -1.61 -12.73
CA HIS A 352 -2.79 -2.93 -12.12
C HIS A 352 -1.77 -2.95 -10.97
N ALA A 353 -1.71 -4.08 -10.27
CA ALA A 353 -0.78 -4.31 -9.15
C ALA A 353 0.69 -4.11 -9.53
N ILE A 354 1.52 -3.92 -8.50
CA ILE A 354 2.97 -3.74 -8.62
C ILE A 354 3.63 -5.09 -8.83
N ILE A 355 4.26 -5.28 -9.99
CA ILE A 355 5.04 -6.47 -10.32
C ILE A 355 6.34 -6.08 -11.06
N PRO A 356 7.37 -6.94 -11.05
CA PRO A 356 8.51 -6.77 -11.95
C PRO A 356 8.08 -6.80 -13.43
N THR A 357 8.92 -6.28 -14.32
CA THR A 357 8.68 -6.26 -15.77
C THR A 357 9.51 -7.31 -16.49
N MET A 358 9.29 -7.47 -17.79
CA MET A 358 10.10 -8.35 -18.66
C MET A 358 11.56 -7.89 -18.79
N GLU A 359 11.87 -6.62 -18.53
CA GLU A 359 13.25 -6.11 -18.51
C GLU A 359 14.12 -6.79 -17.44
N LEU A 360 13.48 -7.44 -16.46
CA LEU A 360 14.17 -8.31 -15.49
C LEU A 360 15.05 -9.38 -16.16
N ALA A 361 14.71 -9.84 -17.37
CA ALA A 361 15.51 -10.79 -18.12
C ALA A 361 16.95 -10.30 -18.38
N LYS A 362 17.09 -9.01 -18.65
CA LYS A 362 18.37 -8.34 -18.99
C LYS A 362 19.05 -7.74 -17.76
N ALA A 363 18.32 -7.59 -16.64
CA ALA A 363 18.83 -6.92 -15.46
C ALA A 363 19.85 -7.76 -14.71
N ASP A 364 20.97 -7.15 -14.35
CA ASP A 364 21.88 -7.64 -13.33
C ASP A 364 21.43 -7.15 -11.95
N LEU A 365 20.83 -8.04 -11.18
CA LEU A 365 20.33 -7.71 -9.84
C LEU A 365 21.46 -7.35 -8.87
N ALA A 366 22.67 -7.87 -9.08
CA ALA A 366 23.81 -7.58 -8.22
C ALA A 366 24.33 -6.14 -8.42
N ALA A 367 24.13 -5.57 -9.61
CA ALA A 367 24.52 -4.19 -9.92
C ALA A 367 23.55 -3.14 -9.35
N LEU A 368 22.36 -3.54 -8.90
CA LEU A 368 21.41 -2.62 -8.27
C LEU A 368 21.85 -2.25 -6.85
N PRO A 369 21.59 -0.99 -6.41
CA PRO A 369 21.69 -0.64 -5.00
C PRO A 369 20.90 -1.62 -4.13
N GLU A 370 21.40 -1.94 -2.94
CA GLU A 370 20.77 -2.95 -2.07
C GLU A 370 19.31 -2.65 -1.78
N SER A 371 18.97 -1.38 -1.50
CA SER A 371 17.61 -0.97 -1.20
C SER A 371 16.65 -1.17 -2.39
N GLU A 372 17.08 -0.85 -3.61
CA GLU A 372 16.28 -1.09 -4.81
C GLU A 372 16.14 -2.60 -5.08
N ARG A 373 17.22 -3.36 -4.93
CA ARG A 373 17.20 -4.82 -5.06
C ARG A 373 16.24 -5.46 -4.05
N ASN A 374 16.20 -4.96 -2.83
CA ASN A 374 15.28 -5.43 -1.78
C ASN A 374 13.81 -5.23 -2.20
N ILE A 375 13.44 -4.04 -2.70
CA ILE A 375 12.08 -3.75 -3.16
C ILE A 375 11.72 -4.58 -4.38
N LEU A 376 12.62 -4.72 -5.36
CA LEU A 376 12.38 -5.52 -6.55
C LEU A 376 12.20 -7.01 -6.20
N THR A 377 13.05 -7.53 -5.30
CA THR A 377 12.95 -8.91 -4.81
C THR A 377 11.66 -9.14 -4.03
N LEU A 378 11.25 -8.19 -3.20
CA LEU A 378 10.00 -8.26 -2.44
C LEU A 378 8.78 -8.31 -3.37
N ALA A 379 8.74 -7.45 -4.39
CA ALA A 379 7.66 -7.45 -5.38
C ALA A 379 7.64 -8.77 -6.20
N GLY A 380 8.82 -9.27 -6.57
CA GLY A 380 8.95 -10.56 -7.25
C GLY A 380 8.51 -11.74 -6.39
N ALA A 381 8.93 -11.76 -5.12
CA ALA A 381 8.53 -12.79 -4.16
C ALA A 381 7.00 -12.80 -3.96
N ARG A 382 6.37 -11.62 -3.86
CA ARG A 382 4.93 -11.52 -3.73
C ARG A 382 4.19 -12.07 -4.96
N LEU A 383 4.69 -11.86 -6.16
CA LEU A 383 4.11 -12.46 -7.38
C LEU A 383 4.14 -13.99 -7.30
N LEU A 384 5.27 -14.56 -6.87
CA LEU A 384 5.40 -16.02 -6.72
C LEU A 384 4.47 -16.55 -5.61
N PHE A 385 4.36 -15.86 -4.48
CA PHE A 385 3.44 -16.27 -3.41
C PHE A 385 1.99 -16.21 -3.87
N ALA A 386 1.58 -15.12 -4.55
CA ALA A 386 0.22 -14.93 -5.05
C ALA A 386 -0.20 -15.99 -6.08
N ALA A 387 0.76 -16.51 -6.83
CA ALA A 387 0.57 -17.55 -7.83
C ALA A 387 0.78 -18.98 -7.28
N ALA A 388 1.06 -19.16 -5.99
CA ALA A 388 1.27 -20.46 -5.37
C ALA A 388 -0.05 -21.10 -4.93
N GLU A 389 0.04 -22.37 -4.57
CA GLU A 389 -1.09 -23.12 -4.00
C GLU A 389 -1.48 -22.57 -2.60
N PRO A 390 -2.75 -22.71 -2.21
CA PRO A 390 -3.18 -22.37 -0.86
C PRO A 390 -2.46 -23.21 0.21
N HIS A 391 -2.33 -22.62 1.40
CA HIS A 391 -1.94 -23.35 2.59
C HIS A 391 -3.16 -24.09 3.16
N VAL A 392 -3.10 -25.43 3.23
CA VAL A 392 -4.20 -26.30 3.65
C VAL A 392 -3.85 -26.99 4.95
N PHE A 393 -4.74 -26.90 5.92
CA PHE A 393 -4.57 -27.54 7.21
C PHE A 393 -5.93 -27.96 7.81
N ASP A 394 -5.90 -29.00 8.61
CA ASP A 394 -7.02 -29.39 9.44
C ASP A 394 -6.87 -28.69 10.81
N ALA A 395 -7.83 -27.83 11.15
CA ALA A 395 -7.93 -27.19 12.45
C ALA A 395 -8.85 -28.02 13.36
N VAL A 396 -8.35 -28.40 14.52
CA VAL A 396 -9.14 -29.11 15.54
C VAL A 396 -9.45 -28.14 16.68
N THR A 397 -10.70 -28.08 17.08
CA THR A 397 -11.11 -27.38 18.30
C THR A 397 -11.94 -28.39 19.12
N ALA A 398 -11.45 -28.69 20.31
CA ALA A 398 -12.17 -29.56 21.26
C ALA A 398 -12.50 -28.75 22.51
N VAL A 399 -13.71 -28.96 23.03
CA VAL A 399 -14.16 -28.33 24.27
C VAL A 399 -14.39 -29.48 25.29
N PHE A 400 -13.81 -29.30 26.45
CA PHE A 400 -13.91 -30.24 27.57
C PHE A 400 -14.67 -29.59 28.73
N SER A 401 -15.52 -30.36 29.41
CA SER A 401 -16.06 -29.96 30.69
C SER A 401 -15.29 -30.68 31.80
N CYS A 402 -14.79 -29.89 32.77
CA CYS A 402 -14.13 -30.42 33.98
C CYS A 402 -14.46 -29.52 35.17
N ALA A 403 -14.91 -30.07 36.29
CA ALA A 403 -15.35 -29.34 37.46
C ALA A 403 -16.28 -28.15 37.11
N ASP A 404 -17.32 -28.42 36.34
CA ASP A 404 -18.36 -27.48 35.87
C ASP A 404 -17.83 -26.28 35.07
N THR A 405 -16.58 -26.38 34.56
CA THR A 405 -15.94 -25.34 33.77
C THR A 405 -15.54 -25.87 32.40
N GLU A 406 -15.67 -25.01 31.36
CA GLU A 406 -15.28 -25.35 30.00
C GLU A 406 -13.79 -25.01 29.74
N PHE A 407 -13.12 -25.96 29.09
CA PHE A 407 -11.73 -25.83 28.65
C PHE A 407 -11.65 -26.08 27.15
N THR A 408 -10.91 -25.25 26.44
CA THR A 408 -10.74 -25.35 24.98
C THR A 408 -9.34 -25.78 24.61
N ALA A 409 -9.20 -26.85 23.85
CA ALA A 409 -7.98 -27.26 23.16
C ALA A 409 -8.07 -26.88 21.67
N LYS A 410 -6.99 -26.32 21.12
CA LYS A 410 -6.89 -26.01 19.70
C LYS A 410 -5.63 -26.63 19.13
N GLY A 411 -5.75 -27.19 17.95
CA GLY A 411 -4.66 -27.78 17.21
C GLY A 411 -4.75 -27.54 15.72
N LYS A 412 -3.64 -27.80 15.02
CA LYS A 412 -3.53 -27.59 13.59
C LYS A 412 -2.58 -28.63 13.00
N THR A 413 -3.08 -29.42 12.05
CA THR A 413 -2.27 -30.37 11.28
C THR A 413 -2.13 -29.84 9.84
N VAL A 414 -0.92 -29.49 9.42
CA VAL A 414 -0.65 -28.98 8.07
C VAL A 414 -0.69 -30.13 7.08
N LEU A 415 -1.54 -29.98 6.04
CA LEU A 415 -1.66 -30.95 4.94
C LEU A 415 -0.88 -30.52 3.70
N CYS A 416 -0.86 -29.20 3.43
CA CYS A 416 -0.10 -28.62 2.33
C CYS A 416 0.44 -27.26 2.77
N ASP A 417 1.74 -27.07 2.74
CA ASP A 417 2.37 -25.78 3.06
C ASP A 417 2.00 -24.68 2.07
N GLY A 418 1.85 -25.02 0.78
CA GLY A 418 1.48 -24.10 -0.27
C GLY A 418 2.39 -22.87 -0.33
N TRP A 419 1.80 -21.68 -0.42
CA TRP A 419 2.55 -20.42 -0.52
C TRP A 419 3.42 -20.12 0.72
N LYS A 420 3.08 -20.65 1.89
CA LYS A 420 3.85 -20.45 3.15
C LYS A 420 5.24 -21.07 3.09
N GLU A 421 5.42 -22.16 2.31
CA GLU A 421 6.75 -22.72 2.08
C GLU A 421 7.66 -21.71 1.36
N LEU A 422 7.15 -21.05 0.33
CA LEU A 422 7.91 -20.05 -0.42
C LEU A 422 8.22 -18.82 0.46
N GLU A 423 7.26 -18.40 1.27
CA GLU A 423 7.46 -17.31 2.23
C GLU A 423 8.53 -17.66 3.26
N ARG A 424 8.49 -18.86 3.83
CA ARG A 424 9.49 -19.36 4.79
C ARG A 424 10.90 -19.38 4.16
N ARG A 425 11.02 -19.86 2.92
CA ARG A 425 12.29 -19.82 2.18
C ARG A 425 12.78 -18.40 1.94
N TYR A 426 11.92 -17.51 1.56
CA TYR A 426 12.25 -16.10 1.38
C TYR A 426 12.74 -15.47 2.70
N ARG A 427 11.99 -15.64 3.80
CA ARG A 427 12.36 -15.15 5.13
C ARG A 427 13.71 -15.71 5.59
N ALA A 428 14.01 -16.96 5.29
CA ALA A 428 15.31 -17.56 5.62
C ALA A 428 16.49 -16.83 4.95
N THR A 429 16.30 -16.17 3.79
CA THR A 429 17.32 -15.33 3.15
C THR A 429 17.54 -13.98 3.84
N LEU A 430 16.62 -13.58 4.72
CA LEU A 430 16.63 -12.29 5.41
C LEU A 430 17.26 -12.37 6.82
N LYS A 431 17.75 -13.53 7.27
CA LYS A 431 18.34 -13.72 8.58
C LYS A 431 19.45 -12.68 8.83
N GLY A 432 19.39 -12.02 9.98
CA GLY A 432 20.32 -10.96 10.38
C GLY A 432 19.95 -9.55 9.93
N LYS A 433 18.81 -9.35 9.23
CA LYS A 433 18.26 -8.00 8.99
C LYS A 433 17.39 -7.56 10.17
N PRO A 434 17.43 -6.26 10.57
CA PRO A 434 16.54 -5.73 11.60
C PRO A 434 15.09 -5.99 11.18
N ASN A 435 14.25 -6.42 12.11
CA ASN A 435 12.82 -6.73 11.90
C ASN A 435 12.49 -7.92 10.95
N ALA A 436 13.48 -8.72 10.56
CA ALA A 436 13.24 -9.95 9.81
C ALA A 436 12.49 -11.03 10.64
N GLU A 437 12.59 -10.92 11.95
CA GLU A 437 11.75 -11.63 12.91
C GLU A 437 10.41 -10.90 12.97
N GLY A 438 9.54 -11.16 11.98
CA GLY A 438 8.12 -10.85 12.12
C GLY A 438 7.58 -11.58 13.35
N ASP A 439 6.47 -11.09 13.89
CA ASP A 439 5.66 -11.86 14.84
C ASP A 439 5.46 -13.28 14.24
N GLU A 440 6.44 -14.15 14.42
CA GLU A 440 6.14 -15.53 14.61
C GLU A 440 5.28 -15.51 15.88
N GLU A 441 3.96 -15.30 15.70
CA GLU A 441 3.08 -16.12 16.51
C GLU A 441 3.68 -17.50 16.32
N ASN A 442 4.39 -17.97 17.34
CA ASN A 442 4.60 -19.38 17.57
C ASN A 442 3.20 -19.97 17.64
N GLU A 443 2.56 -20.12 16.48
CA GLU A 443 1.54 -21.13 16.32
C GLU A 443 2.30 -22.43 16.59
N LEU A 444 2.37 -22.78 17.86
CA LEU A 444 2.70 -24.14 18.24
C LEU A 444 1.80 -25.00 17.36
N ILE A 445 2.40 -25.57 16.31
CA ILE A 445 1.78 -26.62 15.50
C ILE A 445 1.69 -27.79 16.46
N LEU A 446 0.73 -27.73 17.38
CA LEU A 446 0.41 -28.84 18.24
C LEU A 446 -0.45 -29.76 17.36
N ASP A 447 0.13 -30.88 17.05
CA ASP A 447 -0.61 -32.00 16.48
C ASP A 447 -1.58 -32.46 17.58
N VAL A 448 -2.76 -31.85 17.61
CA VAL A 448 -3.79 -32.18 18.60
C VAL A 448 -4.56 -33.39 18.07
N PRO A 449 -4.63 -34.48 18.82
CA PRO A 449 -5.39 -35.65 18.42
C PRO A 449 -6.87 -35.31 18.20
N THR A 450 -7.52 -36.07 17.35
CA THR A 450 -8.97 -35.95 17.17
C THR A 450 -9.68 -36.48 18.40
N PHE A 451 -10.47 -35.63 19.03
CA PHE A 451 -11.30 -36.03 20.20
C PHE A 451 -12.73 -36.36 19.77
N THR A 452 -13.30 -37.36 20.41
CA THR A 452 -14.70 -37.74 20.21
C THR A 452 -15.55 -37.27 21.39
N GLU A 453 -16.77 -36.86 21.11
CA GLU A 453 -17.73 -36.48 22.15
C GLU A 453 -17.96 -37.65 23.13
N GLY A 454 -17.93 -37.36 24.42
CA GLY A 454 -18.00 -38.37 25.49
C GLY A 454 -16.64 -38.98 25.89
N GLN A 455 -15.55 -38.72 25.14
CA GLN A 455 -14.21 -39.14 25.54
C GLN A 455 -13.81 -38.49 26.87
N SER A 456 -13.31 -39.26 27.80
CA SER A 456 -13.02 -38.81 29.16
C SER A 456 -11.57 -39.05 29.56
N PHE A 457 -11.08 -38.19 30.45
CA PHE A 457 -9.73 -38.20 31.00
C PHE A 457 -9.85 -38.06 32.51
N ASP A 458 -9.45 -39.11 33.25
CA ASP A 458 -9.50 -39.11 34.69
C ASP A 458 -8.37 -38.29 35.30
N SER A 459 -8.70 -37.43 36.26
CA SER A 459 -7.72 -36.64 37.04
C SER A 459 -6.68 -35.99 36.17
N PRO A 460 -7.04 -35.12 35.21
CA PRO A 460 -6.08 -34.51 34.30
C PRO A 460 -5.09 -33.65 35.07
N ALA A 461 -3.81 -33.71 34.69
CA ALA A 461 -2.83 -32.82 35.26
C ALA A 461 -3.20 -31.36 34.94
N ALA A 462 -3.29 -30.51 35.97
CA ALA A 462 -3.69 -29.13 35.82
C ALA A 462 -2.59 -28.17 36.30
N ARG A 463 -2.48 -27.03 35.62
CA ARG A 463 -1.55 -25.94 36.00
C ARG A 463 -2.19 -24.58 35.86
N VAL A 464 -1.86 -23.67 36.76
CA VAL A 464 -2.25 -22.27 36.68
C VAL A 464 -1.10 -21.48 36.04
N THR A 465 -1.41 -20.60 35.08
CA THR A 465 -0.49 -19.64 34.52
C THR A 465 -1.00 -18.23 34.73
N ALA A 466 -0.16 -17.33 35.27
CA ALA A 466 -0.50 -15.92 35.43
C ALA A 466 -0.05 -15.12 34.21
N HIS A 467 -0.91 -14.23 33.76
CA HIS A 467 -0.68 -13.35 32.62
C HIS A 467 -1.10 -11.94 32.94
N ASP A 468 -0.47 -10.97 32.30
CA ASP A 468 -0.81 -9.57 32.42
C ASP A 468 -1.39 -9.05 31.11
N THR A 469 -2.43 -8.23 31.20
CA THR A 469 -2.86 -7.44 30.03
C THR A 469 -1.77 -6.49 29.60
N GLN A 470 -1.65 -6.28 28.30
CA GLN A 470 -0.62 -5.38 27.74
C GLN A 470 -1.29 -4.13 27.13
N PRO A 471 -0.65 -2.95 27.25
CA PRO A 471 -1.14 -1.76 26.56
C PRO A 471 -1.11 -1.97 25.04
N PRO A 472 -1.91 -1.21 24.28
CA PRO A 472 -1.78 -1.21 22.84
C PRO A 472 -0.33 -0.84 22.45
N LYS A 473 0.25 -1.55 21.48
CA LYS A 473 1.59 -1.20 20.98
C LYS A 473 1.55 0.18 20.30
N PRO A 474 2.62 1.00 20.41
CA PRO A 474 2.75 2.22 19.62
C PRO A 474 2.58 1.92 18.12
N HIS A 475 2.10 2.89 17.36
CA HIS A 475 2.03 2.72 15.91
C HIS A 475 3.44 2.62 15.31
N THR A 476 3.66 1.59 14.50
CA THR A 476 4.71 1.58 13.47
C THR A 476 4.18 2.26 12.22
N GLU A 477 5.05 2.63 11.27
CA GLU A 477 4.56 3.15 9.97
C GLU A 477 3.61 2.16 9.30
N ALA A 478 3.91 0.87 9.32
CA ALA A 478 3.05 -0.17 8.76
C ALA A 478 1.64 -0.19 9.41
N SER A 479 1.56 -0.13 10.74
CA SER A 479 0.28 -0.14 11.44
C SER A 479 -0.48 1.19 11.28
N LEU A 480 0.24 2.31 11.17
CA LEU A 480 -0.36 3.63 10.93
C LEU A 480 -0.95 3.72 9.51
N LEU A 481 -0.23 3.26 8.49
CA LEU A 481 -0.74 3.20 7.11
C LEU A 481 -2.03 2.39 7.03
N LEU A 482 -2.09 1.24 7.72
CA LEU A 482 -3.31 0.43 7.79
C LEU A 482 -4.46 1.17 8.51
N ALA A 483 -4.16 1.87 9.61
CA ALA A 483 -5.15 2.67 10.33
C ALA A 483 -5.69 3.81 9.46
N MET A 484 -4.81 4.51 8.72
CA MET A 484 -5.19 5.56 7.77
C MET A 484 -6.06 5.01 6.64
N GLU A 485 -5.74 3.83 6.12
CA GLU A 485 -6.52 3.18 5.06
C GLU A 485 -7.93 2.81 5.51
N ARG A 486 -8.07 2.35 6.75
CA ARG A 486 -9.35 1.93 7.34
C ARG A 486 -10.11 3.05 8.03
N ALA A 487 -9.55 4.27 8.07
CA ALA A 487 -10.16 5.41 8.75
C ALA A 487 -11.54 5.73 8.16
N GLY A 488 -12.51 5.99 9.03
CA GLY A 488 -13.88 6.34 8.65
C GLY A 488 -14.69 5.19 8.05
N SER A 489 -14.20 3.96 8.07
CA SER A 489 -14.93 2.82 7.50
C SER A 489 -16.27 2.52 8.20
N ALA A 490 -16.42 2.96 9.45
CA ALA A 490 -17.67 2.83 10.21
C ALA A 490 -18.65 4.00 9.97
N ASP A 491 -18.13 5.18 9.57
CA ASP A 491 -18.89 6.42 9.50
C ASP A 491 -19.19 6.89 8.07
N THR A 492 -18.68 6.18 7.05
CA THR A 492 -18.87 6.53 5.64
C THR A 492 -20.04 5.77 5.03
N ASP A 493 -20.71 6.42 4.07
CA ASP A 493 -21.74 5.81 3.24
C ASP A 493 -21.23 4.45 2.69
N PRO A 494 -22.00 3.35 2.86
CA PRO A 494 -21.66 2.05 2.31
C PRO A 494 -21.36 2.06 0.81
N ASP A 495 -21.97 2.99 0.07
CA ASP A 495 -21.80 3.15 -1.37
C ASP A 495 -20.59 4.01 -1.76
N ALA A 496 -19.85 4.57 -0.80
CA ALA A 496 -18.64 5.33 -1.10
C ALA A 496 -17.54 4.43 -1.68
N GLU A 497 -17.11 4.72 -2.91
CA GLU A 497 -16.09 3.93 -3.64
C GLU A 497 -14.74 3.88 -2.93
N ARG A 498 -14.38 4.95 -2.20
CA ARG A 498 -13.08 5.07 -1.53
C ARG A 498 -13.24 5.50 -0.09
N ARG A 499 -12.73 4.67 0.81
CA ARG A 499 -12.65 4.91 2.24
C ARG A 499 -11.21 5.20 2.65
N GLY A 500 -11.04 5.79 3.84
CA GLY A 500 -9.72 6.06 4.42
C GLY A 500 -9.17 7.45 4.13
N LEU A 501 -8.02 7.74 4.75
CA LEU A 501 -7.30 9.01 4.65
C LEU A 501 -6.30 8.97 3.50
N GLY A 502 -6.49 9.83 2.52
CA GLY A 502 -5.56 10.01 1.40
C GLY A 502 -5.51 8.80 0.45
N THR A 503 -4.74 8.95 -0.62
CA THR A 503 -4.32 7.85 -1.49
C THR A 503 -3.03 7.21 -0.94
N PRO A 504 -2.63 6.01 -1.39
CA PRO A 504 -1.37 5.41 -0.98
C PRO A 504 -0.15 6.34 -1.10
N ALA A 505 -0.03 7.06 -2.22
CA ALA A 505 1.04 8.04 -2.41
C ALA A 505 0.95 9.25 -1.47
N THR A 506 -0.26 9.71 -1.13
CA THR A 506 -0.46 10.83 -0.19
C THR A 506 -0.15 10.42 1.25
N ARG A 507 -0.40 9.16 1.61
CA ARG A 507 -0.06 8.63 2.95
C ARG A 507 1.45 8.55 3.16
N ALA A 508 2.22 8.38 2.08
CA ALA A 508 3.68 8.30 2.11
C ALA A 508 4.38 9.65 2.25
N ALA A 509 3.69 10.76 1.97
CA ALA A 509 4.23 12.12 2.05
C ALA A 509 4.13 12.69 3.46
#